data_c7c0807c9e642dc7242e3cf6f3d3967b
#
_entry.id   c7c0807c9e642dc7242e3cf6f3d3967b
#
_cell.length_a   1.000
_cell.length_b   1.000
_cell.length_c   1.000
_cell.angle_alpha   90.00
_cell.angle_beta   90.00
_cell.angle_gamma   90.00
#
_symmetry.space_group_name_H-M   'P 1'
#
loop_
_entity.id
_entity.type
_entity.pdbx_description
1 polymer ?
#
loop_
_entity_poly.entity_id
_entity_poly.type
_entity_poly.pdbx_seq_one_letter_code
_entity_poly.pdbx_strand_id
1 'polypeptide(L)'
;MAARLRHIALCVKDIDVSANFYAKAFGMKRTEKHEGKTAWAVYMSDGEVNLALLQYKGEVGSGVPKGWTGIHHFGFQCDDIPSAQKKVEAAGGKFFFDLNEPEDDGFERKFKDPDGIVFDINWKGWPLTKDKVKNAKGGLVPATNRAAAARKKVSKKTAKPGKIARKKK
;
A
#
# COMPACT_ATOMS: atom_id res chain seq x y z
N MET A 1 15.89 0.68 -13.40
CA MET A 1 15.25 0.31 -12.13
C MET A 1 14.42 -0.94 -12.35
N ALA A 2 14.73 -2.03 -11.69
CA ALA A 2 14.00 -3.30 -11.81
C ALA A 2 12.89 -3.33 -10.73
N ALA A 3 11.64 -3.39 -11.17
CA ALA A 3 10.54 -3.79 -10.30
C ALA A 3 10.49 -5.32 -10.25
N ARG A 4 10.32 -5.88 -9.05
CA ARG A 4 10.26 -7.32 -8.81
C ARG A 4 8.95 -7.67 -8.13
N LEU A 5 8.21 -8.64 -8.66
CA LEU A 5 7.05 -9.19 -7.96
C LEU A 5 7.55 -9.90 -6.69
N ARG A 6 7.13 -9.41 -5.54
CA ARG A 6 7.61 -9.90 -4.24
C ARG A 6 6.50 -10.15 -3.22
N HIS A 7 5.26 -9.87 -3.57
CA HIS A 7 4.14 -9.98 -2.65
C HIS A 7 2.89 -10.49 -3.36
N ILE A 8 2.20 -11.41 -2.70
CA ILE A 8 0.87 -11.88 -3.07
C ILE A 8 0.04 -11.95 -1.78
N ALA A 9 -1.14 -11.34 -1.76
CA ALA A 9 -2.06 -11.42 -0.64
C ALA A 9 -3.26 -12.32 -0.99
N LEU A 10 -3.56 -13.25 -0.11
CA LEU A 10 -4.71 -14.15 -0.21
C LEU A 10 -5.72 -13.83 0.90
N CYS A 11 -6.98 -13.67 0.54
CA CYS A 11 -8.08 -13.78 1.50
C CYS A 11 -8.35 -15.24 1.80
N VAL A 12 -8.39 -15.60 3.08
CA VAL A 12 -8.62 -16.96 3.56
C VAL A 12 -9.73 -17.01 4.60
N LYS A 13 -10.41 -18.15 4.71
CA LYS A 13 -11.47 -18.36 5.71
C LYS A 13 -10.90 -18.52 7.12
N ASP A 14 -9.85 -19.31 7.23
CA ASP A 14 -9.13 -19.59 8.47
C ASP A 14 -7.63 -19.47 8.23
N ILE A 15 -7.05 -18.49 8.90
CA ILE A 15 -5.67 -18.12 8.69
C ILE A 15 -4.69 -19.15 9.25
N ASP A 16 -5.04 -19.82 10.35
CA ASP A 16 -4.18 -20.82 10.98
C ASP A 16 -4.17 -22.12 10.18
N VAL A 17 -5.32 -22.53 9.66
CA VAL A 17 -5.45 -23.70 8.75
C VAL A 17 -4.63 -23.45 7.49
N SER A 18 -4.79 -22.29 6.85
CA SER A 18 -4.08 -21.94 5.63
C SER A 18 -2.55 -21.83 5.86
N ALA A 19 -2.12 -21.18 6.93
CA ALA A 19 -0.71 -21.06 7.26
C ALA A 19 -0.05 -22.43 7.52
N ASN A 20 -0.73 -23.30 8.24
CA ASN A 20 -0.26 -24.67 8.49
C ASN A 20 -0.17 -25.48 7.20
N PHE A 21 -1.12 -25.31 6.28
CA PHE A 21 -1.08 -25.96 4.97
C PHE A 21 0.18 -25.58 4.19
N TYR A 22 0.41 -24.27 3.98
CA TYR A 22 1.56 -23.81 3.20
C TYR A 22 2.91 -24.14 3.88
N ALA A 23 2.97 -24.07 5.20
CA ALA A 23 4.18 -24.48 5.94
C ALA A 23 4.48 -25.97 5.76
N LYS A 24 3.47 -26.85 5.90
CA LYS A 24 3.66 -28.30 5.79
C LYS A 24 3.89 -28.77 4.37
N ALA A 25 3.15 -28.23 3.40
CA ALA A 25 3.21 -28.67 2.01
C ALA A 25 4.45 -28.16 1.28
N PHE A 26 4.91 -26.93 1.58
CA PHE A 26 5.95 -26.26 0.83
C PHE A 26 7.14 -25.77 1.68
N GLY A 27 7.14 -26.05 2.97
CA GLY A 27 8.23 -25.62 3.88
C GLY A 27 8.33 -24.11 4.05
N MET A 28 7.26 -23.36 3.76
CA MET A 28 7.28 -21.90 3.89
C MET A 28 7.46 -21.47 5.34
N LYS A 29 8.34 -20.51 5.58
CA LYS A 29 8.49 -19.85 6.87
C LYS A 29 7.30 -18.92 7.12
N ARG A 30 6.89 -18.79 8.38
CA ARG A 30 5.78 -17.91 8.77
C ARG A 30 6.17 -16.93 9.87
N THR A 31 5.48 -15.79 9.94
CA THR A 31 5.48 -14.90 11.09
C THR A 31 4.45 -15.38 12.13
N GLU A 32 4.47 -14.78 13.31
CA GLU A 32 3.34 -14.82 14.22
C GLU A 32 2.10 -14.18 13.59
N LYS A 33 0.92 -14.59 14.09
CA LYS A 33 -0.34 -13.99 13.69
C LYS A 33 -0.44 -12.56 14.23
N HIS A 34 -0.64 -11.63 13.31
CA HIS A 34 -0.80 -10.21 13.61
C HIS A 34 -2.26 -9.80 13.53
N GLU A 35 -2.71 -9.05 14.54
CA GLU A 35 -4.04 -8.47 14.55
C GLU A 35 -4.02 -7.05 14.03
N GLY A 36 -4.51 -6.86 12.80
CA GLY A 36 -4.78 -5.54 12.25
C GLY A 36 -6.19 -5.05 12.57
N LYS A 37 -6.45 -3.79 12.27
CA LYS A 37 -7.76 -3.15 12.50
C LYS A 37 -8.90 -3.87 11.77
N THR A 38 -8.69 -4.27 10.53
CA THR A 38 -9.73 -4.84 9.64
C THR A 38 -9.53 -6.33 9.38
N ALA A 39 -8.35 -6.88 9.59
CA ALA A 39 -8.02 -8.25 9.30
C ALA A 39 -6.97 -8.81 10.27
N TRP A 40 -6.98 -10.13 10.45
CA TRP A 40 -5.84 -10.89 10.91
C TRP A 40 -4.89 -11.13 9.75
N ALA A 41 -3.59 -11.10 9.99
CA ALA A 41 -2.57 -11.35 8.97
C ALA A 41 -1.51 -12.34 9.48
N VAL A 42 -1.09 -13.24 8.59
CA VAL A 42 0.12 -14.06 8.73
C VAL A 42 0.93 -13.88 7.45
N TYR A 43 2.18 -13.53 7.58
CA TYR A 43 3.09 -13.45 6.44
C TYR A 43 3.89 -14.72 6.33
N MET A 44 3.96 -15.27 5.15
CA MET A 44 4.74 -16.47 4.82
C MET A 44 5.72 -16.17 3.69
N SER A 45 6.79 -16.94 3.58
CA SER A 45 7.72 -16.78 2.45
C SER A 45 8.55 -18.06 2.23
N ASP A 46 8.90 -18.28 0.97
CA ASP A 46 9.95 -19.20 0.50
C ASP A 46 11.35 -18.52 0.50
N GLY A 47 11.40 -17.23 0.85
CA GLY A 47 12.59 -16.37 0.80
C GLY A 47 12.62 -15.42 -0.39
N GLU A 48 11.85 -15.67 -1.44
CA GLU A 48 11.77 -14.83 -2.64
C GLU A 48 10.49 -14.00 -2.69
N VAL A 49 9.34 -14.64 -2.45
CA VAL A 49 8.03 -14.01 -2.48
C VAL A 49 7.40 -14.07 -1.08
N ASN A 50 6.82 -12.98 -0.66
CA ASN A 50 5.95 -12.91 0.51
C ASN A 50 4.54 -13.32 0.12
N LEU A 51 3.97 -14.29 0.83
CA LEU A 51 2.57 -14.69 0.75
C LEU A 51 1.86 -14.20 2.01
N ALA A 52 1.08 -13.14 1.91
CA ALA A 52 0.24 -12.66 3.00
C ALA A 52 -1.09 -13.40 3.03
N LEU A 53 -1.38 -14.04 4.14
CA LEU A 53 -2.69 -14.60 4.41
C LEU A 53 -3.48 -13.58 5.20
N LEU A 54 -4.67 -13.22 4.72
CA LEU A 54 -5.55 -12.22 5.31
C LEU A 54 -6.90 -12.86 5.64
N GLN A 55 -7.28 -12.81 6.91
CA GLN A 55 -8.61 -13.18 7.37
C GLN A 55 -9.35 -11.92 7.81
N TYR A 56 -10.22 -11.41 6.96
CA TYR A 56 -10.96 -10.18 7.26
C TYR A 56 -12.02 -10.40 8.34
N LYS A 57 -12.15 -9.45 9.25
CA LYS A 57 -13.11 -9.46 10.37
C LYS A 57 -14.52 -9.11 9.92
N GLY A 58 -14.67 -8.48 8.75
CA GLY A 58 -15.93 -8.03 8.17
C GLY A 58 -15.72 -7.52 6.75
N GLU A 59 -16.74 -6.89 6.18
CA GLU A 59 -16.69 -6.33 4.82
C GLU A 59 -15.94 -5.01 4.72
N VAL A 60 -15.83 -4.29 5.83
CA VAL A 60 -15.24 -2.94 5.86
C VAL A 60 -13.74 -3.00 5.59
N GLY A 61 -13.32 -2.32 4.54
CA GLY A 61 -11.91 -2.15 4.18
C GLY A 61 -11.31 -3.29 3.38
N SER A 62 -12.04 -4.39 3.14
CA SER A 62 -11.53 -5.50 2.34
C SER A 62 -11.65 -5.26 0.82
N GLY A 63 -12.64 -4.49 0.40
CA GLY A 63 -12.99 -4.34 -1.02
C GLY A 63 -13.56 -5.60 -1.68
N VAL A 64 -13.85 -6.64 -0.89
CA VAL A 64 -14.39 -7.93 -1.34
C VAL A 64 -15.59 -8.34 -0.50
N PRO A 65 -16.52 -9.17 -1.01
CA PRO A 65 -17.66 -9.65 -0.25
C PRO A 65 -17.26 -10.48 0.97
N LYS A 66 -18.09 -10.45 2.02
CA LYS A 66 -17.89 -11.25 3.22
C LYS A 66 -17.73 -12.74 2.87
N GLY A 67 -16.69 -13.36 3.45
CA GLY A 67 -16.40 -14.78 3.24
C GLY A 67 -15.76 -15.12 1.89
N TRP A 68 -15.48 -14.13 1.05
CA TRP A 68 -14.75 -14.34 -0.19
C TRP A 68 -13.32 -14.84 0.09
N THR A 69 -12.83 -15.76 -0.76
CA THR A 69 -11.46 -16.27 -0.71
C THR A 69 -10.84 -16.22 -2.10
N GLY A 70 -9.55 -15.95 -2.15
CA GLY A 70 -8.81 -15.84 -3.41
C GLY A 70 -7.66 -14.85 -3.33
N ILE A 71 -7.05 -14.54 -4.46
CA ILE A 71 -5.97 -13.55 -4.57
C ILE A 71 -6.60 -12.16 -4.42
N HIS A 72 -6.22 -11.44 -3.36
CA HIS A 72 -6.71 -10.10 -3.08
C HIS A 72 -5.93 -9.02 -3.85
N HIS A 73 -4.61 -9.07 -3.77
CA HIS A 73 -3.71 -8.16 -4.48
C HIS A 73 -2.32 -8.78 -4.59
N PHE A 74 -1.47 -8.13 -5.34
CA PHE A 74 -0.05 -8.47 -5.44
C PHE A 74 0.81 -7.20 -5.36
N GLY A 75 2.13 -7.35 -5.19
CA GLY A 75 2.98 -6.19 -4.96
C GLY A 75 4.35 -6.30 -5.61
N PHE A 76 4.84 -5.15 -6.06
CA PHE A 76 6.16 -4.99 -6.65
C PHE A 76 7.09 -4.23 -5.70
N GLN A 77 8.26 -4.80 -5.43
CA GLN A 77 9.33 -4.07 -4.80
C GLN A 77 10.03 -3.20 -5.85
N CYS A 78 10.12 -1.90 -5.57
CA CYS A 78 10.71 -0.90 -6.45
C CYS A 78 11.74 -0.08 -5.68
N ASP A 79 12.92 0.16 -6.26
CA ASP A 79 13.99 0.91 -5.57
C ASP A 79 13.67 2.40 -5.36
N ASP A 80 12.78 2.97 -6.21
CA ASP A 80 12.41 4.40 -6.21
C ASP A 80 10.90 4.53 -6.48
N ILE A 81 10.14 4.82 -5.44
CA ILE A 81 8.69 4.92 -5.51
C ILE A 81 8.21 6.09 -6.39
N PRO A 82 8.77 7.31 -6.31
CA PRO A 82 8.37 8.39 -7.20
C PRO A 82 8.52 8.07 -8.68
N SER A 83 9.60 7.39 -9.07
CA SER A 83 9.84 6.97 -10.44
C SER A 83 8.91 5.81 -10.85
N ALA A 84 8.68 4.84 -9.95
CA ALA A 84 7.75 3.74 -10.19
C ALA A 84 6.32 4.25 -10.38
N GLN A 85 5.86 5.17 -9.53
CA GLN A 85 4.56 5.80 -9.63
C GLN A 85 4.38 6.49 -11.00
N LYS A 86 5.34 7.32 -11.44
CA LYS A 86 5.26 7.99 -12.74
C LYS A 86 5.09 7.00 -13.90
N LYS A 87 5.77 5.86 -13.83
CA LYS A 87 5.67 4.80 -14.86
C LYS A 87 4.31 4.11 -14.81
N VAL A 88 3.80 3.81 -13.62
CA VAL A 88 2.48 3.22 -13.42
C VAL A 88 1.40 4.15 -13.99
N GLU A 89 1.43 5.44 -13.63
CA GLU A 89 0.48 6.45 -14.11
C GLU A 89 0.56 6.63 -15.63
N ALA A 90 1.77 6.68 -16.19
CA ALA A 90 1.98 6.78 -17.65
C ALA A 90 1.48 5.54 -18.42
N ALA A 91 1.46 4.37 -17.76
CA ALA A 91 0.94 3.12 -18.30
C ALA A 91 -0.59 2.95 -18.09
N GLY A 92 -1.28 3.94 -17.53
CA GLY A 92 -2.73 3.92 -17.30
C GLY A 92 -3.16 3.42 -15.91
N GLY A 93 -2.22 3.11 -15.04
CA GLY A 93 -2.51 2.77 -13.65
C GLY A 93 -2.99 3.98 -12.85
N LYS A 94 -3.90 3.75 -11.90
CA LYS A 94 -4.52 4.81 -11.08
C LYS A 94 -4.12 4.65 -9.63
N PHE A 95 -3.62 5.73 -9.02
CA PHE A 95 -3.39 5.76 -7.57
C PHE A 95 -4.69 5.49 -6.82
N PHE A 96 -4.60 4.64 -5.79
CA PHE A 96 -5.73 4.26 -4.97
C PHE A 96 -5.60 4.83 -3.56
N PHE A 97 -4.65 4.36 -2.76
CA PHE A 97 -4.32 4.92 -1.44
C PHE A 97 -2.94 4.43 -0.97
N ASP A 98 -2.41 5.08 0.07
CA ASP A 98 -1.24 4.60 0.81
C ASP A 98 -1.70 3.85 2.06
N LEU A 99 -1.16 2.67 2.29
CA LEU A 99 -1.25 1.95 3.54
C LEU A 99 -0.04 2.33 4.39
N ASN A 100 -0.31 2.86 5.58
CA ASN A 100 0.67 3.43 6.51
C ASN A 100 1.45 4.63 5.95
N GLU A 101 2.30 5.23 6.77
CA GLU A 101 3.17 6.32 6.35
C GLU A 101 4.43 5.77 5.64
N PRO A 102 5.05 6.56 4.75
CA PRO A 102 6.23 6.11 3.99
C PRO A 102 7.40 5.63 4.85
N GLU A 103 7.54 6.15 6.05
CA GLU A 103 8.59 5.78 7.00
C GLU A 103 8.34 4.45 7.69
N ASP A 104 7.10 3.99 7.72
CA ASP A 104 6.68 2.76 8.40
C ASP A 104 7.19 1.52 7.67
N ASP A 105 7.47 0.47 8.43
CA ASP A 105 7.89 -0.83 7.87
C ASP A 105 6.82 -1.52 7.02
N GLY A 106 5.56 -1.19 7.26
CA GLY A 106 4.42 -1.71 6.53
C GLY A 106 3.89 -0.78 5.44
N PHE A 107 4.70 0.18 4.97
CA PHE A 107 4.28 1.08 3.90
C PHE A 107 4.01 0.33 2.60
N GLU A 108 2.86 0.60 1.99
CA GLU A 108 2.48 0.12 0.65
C GLU A 108 1.71 1.21 -0.08
N ARG A 109 2.16 1.58 -1.27
CA ARG A 109 1.42 2.47 -2.16
C ARG A 109 0.60 1.65 -3.13
N LYS A 110 -0.72 1.76 -3.01
CA LYS A 110 -1.67 0.96 -3.77
C LYS A 110 -2.15 1.68 -5.03
N PHE A 111 -2.23 0.91 -6.10
CA PHE A 111 -2.74 1.32 -7.40
C PHE A 111 -3.81 0.35 -7.88
N LYS A 112 -4.55 0.78 -8.89
CA LYS A 112 -5.37 -0.08 -9.74
C LYS A 112 -4.81 -0.08 -11.14
N ASP A 113 -4.71 -1.24 -11.75
CA ASP A 113 -4.40 -1.38 -13.16
C ASP A 113 -5.59 -0.95 -14.06
N PRO A 114 -5.48 -0.99 -15.40
CA PRO A 114 -6.58 -0.62 -16.29
C PRO A 114 -7.88 -1.40 -16.08
N ASP A 115 -7.80 -2.64 -15.60
CA ASP A 115 -8.96 -3.51 -15.31
C ASP A 115 -9.48 -3.33 -13.88
N GLY A 116 -8.83 -2.50 -13.06
CA GLY A 116 -9.20 -2.22 -11.68
C GLY A 116 -8.60 -3.19 -10.66
N ILE A 117 -7.68 -4.06 -11.08
CA ILE A 117 -6.99 -5.00 -10.17
C ILE A 117 -6.04 -4.22 -9.27
N VAL A 118 -6.13 -4.46 -7.97
CA VAL A 118 -5.30 -3.78 -6.97
C VAL A 118 -3.91 -4.39 -6.93
N PHE A 119 -2.90 -3.54 -6.94
CA PHE A 119 -1.52 -3.91 -6.69
C PHE A 119 -0.78 -2.84 -5.88
N ASP A 120 0.33 -3.26 -5.25
CA ASP A 120 1.14 -2.40 -4.40
C ASP A 120 2.49 -2.12 -5.04
N ILE A 121 3.05 -0.96 -4.73
CA ILE A 121 4.48 -0.72 -4.84
C ILE A 121 5.06 -0.42 -3.45
N ASN A 122 6.19 -1.04 -3.14
CA ASN A 122 6.90 -0.92 -1.88
C ASN A 122 8.42 -0.93 -2.15
N TRP A 123 9.18 -0.12 -1.44
CA TRP A 123 10.65 -0.07 -1.58
C TRP A 123 11.38 -0.87 -0.51
N LYS A 124 10.77 -1.02 0.69
CA LYS A 124 11.36 -1.76 1.81
C LYS A 124 11.29 -3.28 1.63
N GLY A 125 10.39 -3.77 0.77
CA GLY A 125 10.06 -5.19 0.66
C GLY A 125 9.14 -5.68 1.78
N TRP A 126 8.83 -6.96 1.77
CA TRP A 126 7.87 -7.58 2.70
C TRP A 126 8.58 -8.52 3.69
N PRO A 127 7.90 -8.88 4.80
CA PRO A 127 8.47 -9.81 5.79
C PRO A 127 8.97 -11.11 5.16
N LEU A 128 10.10 -11.59 5.67
CA LEU A 128 10.74 -12.87 5.31
C LEU A 128 11.28 -12.95 3.87
N THR A 129 11.19 -11.91 3.04
CA THR A 129 11.89 -11.86 1.75
C THR A 129 13.36 -11.47 1.91
N LYS A 130 14.22 -11.96 1.03
CA LYS A 130 15.69 -11.75 1.09
C LYS A 130 16.08 -10.27 0.97
N ASP A 131 15.36 -9.53 0.15
CA ASP A 131 15.69 -8.16 -0.21
C ASP A 131 14.95 -7.12 0.63
N LYS A 132 14.42 -7.51 1.81
CA LYS A 132 13.81 -6.52 2.71
C LYS A 132 14.85 -5.54 3.20
N VAL A 133 14.70 -4.27 2.81
CA VAL A 133 15.59 -3.18 3.22
C VAL A 133 15.20 -2.68 4.62
N LYS A 134 16.10 -2.81 5.59
CA LYS A 134 15.92 -2.27 6.94
C LYS A 134 16.43 -0.82 6.97
N ASN A 135 15.63 0.09 7.53
CA ASN A 135 16.06 1.47 7.87
C ASN A 135 16.52 2.37 6.71
N ALA A 136 16.17 2.11 5.46
CA ALA A 136 16.42 3.07 4.41
C ALA A 136 15.42 4.23 4.54
N LYS A 137 15.94 5.46 4.68
CA LYS A 137 15.12 6.68 4.65
C LYS A 137 14.79 6.99 3.19
N GLY A 138 13.70 6.41 2.69
CA GLY A 138 13.16 6.83 1.38
C GLY A 138 12.55 8.21 1.54
N GLY A 139 13.04 9.20 0.79
CA GLY A 139 12.48 10.55 0.76
C GLY A 139 11.11 10.61 0.08
N LEU A 140 10.15 9.80 0.56
CA LEU A 140 8.81 9.69 0.02
C LEU A 140 7.91 10.79 0.59
N VAL A 141 7.45 11.68 -0.27
CA VAL A 141 6.38 12.61 0.08
C VAL A 141 5.06 11.89 -0.11
N PRO A 142 4.19 11.77 0.92
CA PRO A 142 2.87 11.16 0.78
C PRO A 142 2.09 11.75 -0.40
N ALA A 143 1.47 10.91 -1.22
CA ALA A 143 0.71 11.36 -2.40
C ALA A 143 -0.43 12.33 -2.03
N THR A 144 -1.00 12.18 -0.83
CA THR A 144 -2.06 13.03 -0.27
C THR A 144 -1.64 14.47 -0.03
N ASN A 145 -0.35 14.77 0.18
CA ASN A 145 0.12 16.13 0.45
C ASN A 145 0.21 17.03 -0.81
N ARG A 146 0.23 16.47 -2.02
CA ARG A 146 0.22 17.28 -3.26
C ARG A 146 -1.11 17.99 -3.49
N ALA A 147 -2.23 17.31 -3.23
CA ALA A 147 -3.57 17.92 -3.37
C ALA A 147 -3.83 18.95 -2.25
N ALA A 148 -3.40 18.68 -1.02
CA ALA A 148 -3.53 19.62 0.11
C ALA A 148 -2.62 20.83 -0.03
N ALA A 149 -1.39 20.68 -0.51
CA ALA A 149 -0.47 21.79 -0.77
C ALA A 149 -0.94 22.68 -1.94
N ALA A 150 -1.55 22.10 -2.98
CA ALA A 150 -2.15 22.86 -4.07
C ALA A 150 -3.37 23.66 -3.59
N ARG A 151 -4.24 23.08 -2.76
CA ARG A 151 -5.39 23.79 -2.15
C ARG A 151 -4.97 24.93 -1.23
N LYS A 152 -3.92 24.75 -0.40
CA LYS A 152 -3.38 25.84 0.44
C LYS A 152 -2.75 26.99 -0.36
N LYS A 153 -2.17 26.75 -1.53
CA LYS A 153 -1.64 27.80 -2.40
C LYS A 153 -2.76 28.60 -3.08
N VAL A 154 -3.87 27.98 -3.42
CA VAL A 154 -5.02 28.66 -4.05
C VAL A 154 -5.77 29.51 -3.02
N SER A 155 -5.97 29.02 -1.79
CA SER A 155 -6.68 29.77 -0.74
C SER A 155 -5.93 31.01 -0.22
N LYS A 156 -4.58 31.04 -0.30
CA LYS A 156 -3.79 32.22 0.06
C LYS A 156 -3.74 33.31 -1.03
N LYS A 157 -4.14 32.99 -2.27
CA LYS A 157 -4.14 33.96 -3.36
C LYS A 157 -5.43 34.80 -3.46
N THR A 158 -6.52 34.38 -2.77
CA THR A 158 -7.84 35.04 -2.81
C THR A 158 -8.15 35.95 -1.62
N ALA A 159 -7.21 36.07 -0.63
CA ALA A 159 -7.41 36.91 0.54
C ALA A 159 -6.49 38.14 0.50
N LYS A 160 -6.76 39.08 -0.40
CA LYS A 160 -6.33 40.48 -0.24
C LYS A 160 -7.57 41.34 -0.01
N PRO A 161 -7.72 42.00 1.17
CA PRO A 161 -8.82 42.93 1.38
C PRO A 161 -8.54 44.22 0.59
N GLY A 162 -9.52 44.61 -0.25
CA GLY A 162 -9.51 45.89 -0.92
C GLY A 162 -9.65 47.02 0.08
N LYS A 163 -8.72 47.99 0.06
CA LYS A 163 -8.82 49.23 0.81
C LYS A 163 -9.97 50.05 0.23
N ILE A 164 -11.01 50.23 1.03
CA ILE A 164 -12.09 51.20 0.75
C ILE A 164 -11.58 52.57 1.15
N ALA A 165 -11.40 53.48 0.17
CA ALA A 165 -11.08 54.87 0.43
C ALA A 165 -12.32 55.58 0.90
N ARG A 166 -12.36 56.07 2.14
CA ARG A 166 -13.37 57.03 2.65
C ARG A 166 -13.04 58.39 2.11
N LYS A 167 -13.91 58.98 1.22
CA LYS A 167 -13.96 60.41 0.94
C LYS A 167 -14.65 61.11 2.09
N LYS A 168 -13.99 62.11 2.67
CA LYS A 168 -14.59 63.11 3.58
C LYS A 168 -15.34 64.13 2.73
N LYS A 169 -16.55 64.49 3.15
CA LYS A 169 -17.15 65.79 3.07
C LYS A 169 -17.24 66.35 4.45
#